data_0dc64c2d58903e4c270a0670a450b71a
#
_entry.id   0dc64c2d58903e4c270a0670a450b71a
#
_cell.length_a   1.000
_cell.length_b   1.000
_cell.length_c   1.000
_cell.angle_alpha   90.00
_cell.angle_beta   90.00
_cell.angle_gamma   90.00
#
_symmetry.space_group_name_H-M   'P 1'
#
loop_
_entity.id
_entity.type
_entity.pdbx_description
1 polymer ?
#
loop_
_entity_poly.entity_id
_entity_poly.type
_entity_poly.pdbx_seq_one_letter_code
_entity_poly.pdbx_strand_id
1 'polypeptide(L)'
;MNKNQVLELLKSVNYPGFSRDIVSFGMVDDVIIDGDSVNIALKITTQNEDKKESVIGDVTETLNKTGAFQNVIVSIKEGTPVATPSQAPQSPGQQPAAPLEGIKHIIAVASGKGGVGKSTVAANLALSLKGKGFSVGLLDLDIYGPSLPIILGINEQPPLTQDRKLIPLDHMGLKIMSFGFISGNQTPVIWRGPLVARMTEQFFRDVVWGELDYLILDLPPGTGDVQLTLTQKLKIDGAIIVTTPQDIALADVRKGADMFKKVHTPVLGVIENMSGLFLEGQVDNGNKVSIEGQEVDVDSDGRFAIRVDLFKRGGGKLESERLNVPLLGEIPIAQEIVEATD
;
A
#
# COMPACT_ATOMS: atom_id res chain seq x y z
N MET A 1 -7.26 36.69 26.66
CA MET A 1 -6.57 35.49 26.06
C MET A 1 -6.78 35.49 24.56
N ASN A 2 -5.83 34.97 23.75
CA ASN A 2 -6.00 34.92 22.29
C ASN A 2 -6.27 33.48 21.79
N LYS A 3 -6.67 33.31 20.52
CA LYS A 3 -7.01 32.01 19.90
C LYS A 3 -5.91 30.97 20.06
N ASN A 4 -4.64 31.37 19.86
CA ASN A 4 -3.51 30.43 19.97
C ASN A 4 -3.31 29.94 21.41
N GLN A 5 -3.49 30.80 22.40
CA GLN A 5 -3.39 30.43 23.80
C GLN A 5 -4.52 29.47 24.22
N VAL A 6 -5.73 29.64 23.69
CA VAL A 6 -6.83 28.72 23.90
C VAL A 6 -6.51 27.34 23.27
N LEU A 7 -6.00 27.32 22.03
CA LEU A 7 -5.60 26.06 21.38
C LEU A 7 -4.49 25.32 22.13
N GLU A 8 -3.51 26.04 22.70
CA GLU A 8 -2.46 25.41 23.52
C GLU A 8 -3.01 24.78 24.80
N LEU A 9 -3.97 25.42 25.45
CA LEU A 9 -4.64 24.86 26.64
C LEU A 9 -5.46 23.61 26.28
N LEU A 10 -6.13 23.60 25.13
CA LEU A 10 -6.92 22.47 24.68
C LEU A 10 -6.09 21.25 24.28
N LYS A 11 -4.77 21.38 24.10
CA LYS A 11 -3.86 20.24 23.95
C LYS A 11 -3.73 19.38 25.22
N SER A 12 -4.19 19.87 26.37
CA SER A 12 -4.26 19.06 27.59
C SER A 12 -5.50 18.17 27.66
N VAL A 13 -6.47 18.34 26.77
CA VAL A 13 -7.72 17.56 26.73
C VAL A 13 -7.55 16.40 25.77
N ASN A 14 -7.61 15.17 26.29
CA ASN A 14 -7.51 13.95 25.48
C ASN A 14 -8.89 13.44 25.07
N TYR A 15 -8.98 12.85 23.88
CA TYR A 15 -10.22 12.19 23.48
C TYR A 15 -10.40 10.86 24.24
N PRO A 16 -11.57 10.57 24.82
CA PRO A 16 -11.81 9.37 25.63
C PRO A 16 -11.43 8.06 24.93
N GLY A 17 -10.48 7.34 25.54
CA GLY A 17 -9.95 6.07 25.01
C GLY A 17 -8.72 6.22 24.10
N PHE A 18 -8.17 7.43 23.95
CA PHE A 18 -6.95 7.70 23.19
C PHE A 18 -5.95 8.51 24.00
N SER A 19 -4.66 8.33 23.73
CA SER A 19 -3.57 9.10 24.36
C SER A 19 -3.26 10.42 23.64
N ARG A 20 -4.08 10.83 22.67
CA ARG A 20 -3.84 11.99 21.82
C ARG A 20 -4.87 13.09 22.14
N ASP A 21 -4.42 14.35 22.15
CA ASP A 21 -5.27 15.51 22.45
C ASP A 21 -6.21 15.88 21.30
N ILE A 22 -7.31 16.58 21.64
CA ILE A 22 -8.38 16.97 20.69
C ILE A 22 -7.91 17.95 19.60
N VAL A 23 -6.89 18.75 19.87
CA VAL A 23 -6.32 19.71 18.88
C VAL A 23 -5.51 18.98 17.83
N SER A 24 -4.62 18.07 18.28
CA SER A 24 -3.81 17.22 17.39
C SER A 24 -4.66 16.22 16.60
N PHE A 25 -5.85 15.85 17.08
CA PHE A 25 -6.84 15.08 16.35
C PHE A 25 -7.60 15.89 15.29
N GLY A 26 -7.46 17.23 15.30
CA GLY A 26 -8.21 18.11 14.39
C GLY A 26 -9.70 18.21 14.74
N MET A 27 -10.07 17.95 15.99
CA MET A 27 -11.45 18.02 16.46
C MET A 27 -11.90 19.45 16.79
N VAL A 28 -11.00 20.40 16.97
CA VAL A 28 -11.31 21.81 17.15
C VAL A 28 -11.47 22.44 15.77
N ASP A 29 -12.73 22.74 15.40
CA ASP A 29 -13.06 23.35 14.10
C ASP A 29 -12.85 24.86 14.12
N ASP A 30 -13.35 25.55 15.15
CA ASP A 30 -13.14 26.99 15.30
C ASP A 30 -13.13 27.42 16.78
N VAL A 31 -12.47 28.56 17.02
CA VAL A 31 -12.40 29.22 18.34
C VAL A 31 -12.72 30.70 18.12
N ILE A 32 -13.84 31.15 18.64
CA ILE A 32 -14.30 32.54 18.58
C ILE A 32 -14.26 33.12 19.98
N ILE A 33 -13.55 34.23 20.15
CA ILE A 33 -13.44 34.95 21.43
C ILE A 33 -14.12 36.31 21.27
N ASP A 34 -15.09 36.60 22.14
CA ASP A 34 -15.81 37.85 22.18
C ASP A 34 -15.84 38.38 23.62
N GLY A 35 -14.95 39.33 23.91
CA GLY A 35 -14.78 39.85 25.26
C GLY A 35 -14.47 38.76 26.29
N ASP A 36 -15.34 38.60 27.28
CA ASP A 36 -15.23 37.59 28.35
C ASP A 36 -15.88 36.24 27.99
N SER A 37 -16.30 36.07 26.76
CA SER A 37 -16.93 34.84 26.27
C SER A 37 -16.04 34.13 25.25
N VAL A 38 -16.00 32.79 25.31
CA VAL A 38 -15.32 31.95 24.29
C VAL A 38 -16.28 30.90 23.76
N ASN A 39 -16.37 30.77 22.46
CA ASN A 39 -17.13 29.76 21.77
C ASN A 39 -16.17 28.80 21.04
N ILE A 40 -16.22 27.51 21.41
CA ILE A 40 -15.42 26.45 20.82
C ILE A 40 -16.32 25.57 19.98
N ALA A 41 -16.10 25.53 18.68
CA ALA A 41 -16.77 24.62 17.79
C ALA A 41 -15.97 23.32 17.68
N LEU A 42 -16.54 22.20 18.10
CA LEU A 42 -15.94 20.87 18.00
C LEU A 42 -16.57 20.08 16.85
N LYS A 43 -15.75 19.37 16.08
CA LYS A 43 -16.16 18.44 15.04
C LYS A 43 -15.95 17.02 15.55
N ILE A 44 -16.99 16.43 16.12
CA ILE A 44 -16.95 15.08 16.70
C ILE A 44 -17.87 14.17 15.87
N THR A 45 -17.30 13.13 15.26
CA THR A 45 -18.01 12.19 14.37
C THR A 45 -18.57 10.95 15.08
N THR A 46 -18.34 10.78 16.40
CA THR A 46 -18.87 9.64 17.15
C THR A 46 -20.38 9.79 17.41
N GLN A 47 -21.10 8.68 17.35
CA GLN A 47 -22.52 8.61 17.75
C GLN A 47 -22.70 8.29 19.26
N ASN A 48 -21.60 8.11 20.00
CA ASN A 48 -21.65 7.82 21.44
C ASN A 48 -21.78 9.13 22.23
N GLU A 49 -22.96 9.37 22.79
CA GLU A 49 -23.27 10.58 23.54
C GLU A 49 -22.40 10.74 24.79
N ASP A 50 -22.11 9.65 25.54
CA ASP A 50 -21.26 9.70 26.73
C ASP A 50 -19.86 10.25 26.40
N LYS A 51 -19.31 9.91 25.24
CA LYS A 51 -18.00 10.43 24.79
C LYS A 51 -18.09 11.89 24.39
N LYS A 52 -19.18 12.32 23.77
CA LYS A 52 -19.40 13.73 23.43
C LYS A 52 -19.50 14.59 24.69
N GLU A 53 -20.30 14.16 25.66
CA GLU A 53 -20.46 14.86 26.93
C GLU A 53 -19.15 14.93 27.72
N SER A 54 -18.37 13.85 27.74
CA SER A 54 -17.05 13.84 28.36
C SER A 54 -16.12 14.89 27.77
N VAL A 55 -16.01 14.96 26.42
CA VAL A 55 -15.14 15.95 25.76
C VAL A 55 -15.62 17.37 26.01
N ILE A 56 -16.94 17.62 25.96
CA ILE A 56 -17.52 18.95 26.28
C ILE A 56 -17.20 19.35 27.72
N GLY A 57 -17.34 18.42 28.64
CA GLY A 57 -17.04 18.62 30.07
C GLY A 57 -15.57 18.99 30.28
N ASP A 58 -14.64 18.19 29.70
CA ASP A 58 -13.20 18.39 29.84
C ASP A 58 -12.73 19.71 29.21
N VAL A 59 -13.26 20.09 28.05
CA VAL A 59 -12.99 21.39 27.40
C VAL A 59 -13.50 22.56 28.28
N THR A 60 -14.73 22.44 28.77
CA THR A 60 -15.36 23.48 29.61
C THR A 60 -14.60 23.65 30.91
N GLU A 61 -14.26 22.54 31.57
CA GLU A 61 -13.49 22.56 32.84
C GLU A 61 -12.09 23.16 32.64
N THR A 62 -11.39 22.76 31.55
CA THR A 62 -10.05 23.26 31.24
C THR A 62 -10.05 24.78 31.03
N LEU A 63 -11.02 25.32 30.33
CA LEU A 63 -11.11 26.76 30.10
C LEU A 63 -11.59 27.54 31.31
N ASN A 64 -12.54 27.00 32.11
CA ASN A 64 -13.00 27.62 33.34
C ASN A 64 -11.89 27.71 34.41
N LYS A 65 -11.00 26.72 34.50
CA LYS A 65 -9.83 26.74 35.41
C LYS A 65 -8.90 27.93 35.19
N THR A 66 -8.89 28.51 33.99
CA THR A 66 -8.05 29.67 33.69
C THR A 66 -8.56 30.98 34.26
N GLY A 67 -9.87 31.06 34.60
CA GLY A 67 -10.53 32.29 35.03
C GLY A 67 -10.53 33.42 33.99
N ALA A 68 -10.15 33.13 32.76
CA ALA A 68 -10.02 34.12 31.70
C ALA A 68 -11.33 34.43 30.97
N PHE A 69 -12.34 33.57 31.12
CA PHE A 69 -13.63 33.69 30.48
C PHE A 69 -14.75 33.54 31.51
N GLN A 70 -15.77 34.39 31.41
CA GLN A 70 -16.99 34.28 32.26
C GLN A 70 -17.98 33.28 31.62
N ASN A 71 -18.00 33.19 30.30
CA ASN A 71 -18.86 32.27 29.57
C ASN A 71 -18.04 31.40 28.59
N VAL A 72 -18.09 30.09 28.78
CA VAL A 72 -17.52 29.09 27.89
C VAL A 72 -18.65 28.32 27.22
N ILE A 73 -18.78 28.47 25.91
CA ILE A 73 -19.77 27.78 25.10
C ILE A 73 -19.04 26.76 24.23
N VAL A 74 -19.38 25.48 24.39
CA VAL A 74 -18.85 24.42 23.53
C VAL A 74 -20.00 23.91 22.68
N SER A 75 -19.87 24.07 21.37
CA SER A 75 -20.84 23.59 20.40
C SER A 75 -20.24 22.43 19.58
N ILE A 76 -21.03 21.36 19.43
CA ILE A 76 -20.69 20.30 18.49
C ILE A 76 -21.35 20.68 17.16
N LYS A 77 -20.56 20.89 16.12
CA LYS A 77 -21.08 20.89 14.76
C LYS A 77 -21.41 19.44 14.40
N GLU A 78 -22.66 19.07 14.57
CA GLU A 78 -23.17 17.82 14.01
C GLU A 78 -23.04 17.91 12.49
N GLY A 79 -22.29 17.00 11.89
CA GLY A 79 -22.46 16.72 10.49
C GLY A 79 -23.92 16.33 10.29
N THR A 80 -24.64 17.02 9.40
CA THR A 80 -26.09 16.91 9.12
C THR A 80 -26.65 15.53 9.34
N PRO A 81 -27.82 15.38 10.05
CA PRO A 81 -28.43 14.09 10.34
C PRO A 81 -28.87 13.42 9.04
N VAL A 82 -28.44 12.19 8.85
CA VAL A 82 -28.93 11.32 7.77
C VAL A 82 -30.40 10.97 8.07
N ALA A 83 -31.31 11.43 7.25
CA ALA A 83 -32.71 11.05 7.25
C ALA A 83 -32.86 9.54 7.02
N THR A 84 -33.83 8.92 7.74
CA THR A 84 -34.28 7.53 7.69
C THR A 84 -34.47 6.97 6.26
N PRO A 85 -34.31 5.65 6.03
CA PRO A 85 -34.02 5.09 4.72
C PRO A 85 -35.28 5.03 3.85
N SER A 86 -35.42 6.01 3.00
CA SER A 86 -36.14 5.88 1.76
C SER A 86 -35.15 6.22 0.67
N GLN A 87 -34.61 5.20 0.02
CA GLN A 87 -33.62 5.24 -1.04
C GLN A 87 -32.30 5.93 -0.58
N ALA A 88 -31.28 5.13 -0.34
CA ALA A 88 -29.92 5.61 -0.07
C ALA A 88 -29.54 6.68 -1.11
N PRO A 89 -29.12 7.91 -0.67
CA PRO A 89 -28.37 8.77 -1.56
C PRO A 89 -27.05 8.05 -1.79
N GLN A 90 -26.80 7.70 -3.03
CA GLN A 90 -25.49 7.30 -3.49
C GLN A 90 -24.50 8.35 -2.96
N SER A 91 -23.46 7.92 -2.25
CA SER A 91 -22.30 8.75 -1.87
C SER A 91 -21.94 9.64 -3.06
N PRO A 92 -21.53 10.92 -2.87
CA PRO A 92 -21.18 11.77 -3.99
C PRO A 92 -20.12 11.05 -4.83
N GLY A 93 -20.63 10.44 -5.93
CA GLY A 93 -19.91 9.78 -7.00
C GLY A 93 -18.57 9.12 -6.62
N GLN A 94 -18.60 7.87 -6.19
CA GLN A 94 -17.60 6.96 -6.71
C GLN A 94 -17.88 6.93 -8.23
N GLN A 95 -17.21 7.82 -8.96
CA GLN A 95 -17.12 7.65 -10.40
C GLN A 95 -16.60 6.23 -10.62
N PRO A 96 -17.30 5.41 -11.41
CA PRO A 96 -16.81 4.07 -11.69
C PRO A 96 -15.37 4.18 -12.13
N ALA A 97 -14.52 3.31 -11.60
CA ALA A 97 -13.10 3.27 -11.91
C ALA A 97 -12.95 3.34 -13.43
N ALA A 98 -12.30 4.40 -13.93
CA ALA A 98 -12.21 4.62 -15.37
C ALA A 98 -11.23 3.60 -15.97
N PRO A 99 -11.59 2.93 -17.07
CA PRO A 99 -10.62 2.15 -17.83
C PRO A 99 -9.54 3.08 -18.37
N LEU A 100 -8.30 2.66 -18.32
CA LEU A 100 -7.21 3.35 -19.01
C LEU A 100 -7.33 3.02 -20.49
N GLU A 101 -7.44 4.07 -21.33
CA GLU A 101 -7.56 3.90 -22.77
C GLU A 101 -6.34 3.18 -23.35
N GLY A 102 -6.57 2.23 -24.28
CA GLY A 102 -5.51 1.47 -24.94
C GLY A 102 -4.94 0.31 -24.12
N ILE A 103 -5.37 0.05 -22.88
CA ILE A 103 -4.87 -1.03 -22.04
C ILE A 103 -5.95 -2.11 -21.91
N LYS A 104 -5.62 -3.35 -22.33
CA LYS A 104 -6.57 -4.46 -22.32
C LYS A 104 -6.77 -5.04 -20.91
N HIS A 105 -5.66 -5.25 -20.18
CA HIS A 105 -5.69 -5.86 -18.86
C HIS A 105 -4.78 -5.13 -17.88
N ILE A 106 -5.29 -4.89 -16.68
CA ILE A 106 -4.55 -4.27 -15.57
C ILE A 106 -4.44 -5.28 -14.44
N ILE A 107 -3.22 -5.69 -14.11
CA ILE A 107 -2.93 -6.66 -13.06
C ILE A 107 -2.14 -5.98 -11.94
N ALA A 108 -2.66 -6.05 -10.73
CA ALA A 108 -1.98 -5.53 -9.55
C ALA A 108 -1.10 -6.61 -8.90
N VAL A 109 0.11 -6.24 -8.51
CA VAL A 109 0.99 -7.03 -7.65
C VAL A 109 1.04 -6.34 -6.29
N ALA A 110 0.62 -7.06 -5.27
CA ALA A 110 0.44 -6.52 -3.92
C ALA A 110 1.12 -7.40 -2.87
N SER A 111 1.40 -6.82 -1.73
CA SER A 111 1.89 -7.56 -0.56
C SER A 111 1.36 -6.94 0.72
N GLY A 112 1.16 -7.75 1.74
CA GLY A 112 0.70 -7.29 3.05
C GLY A 112 1.77 -6.53 3.84
N LYS A 113 3.07 -6.75 3.55
CA LYS A 113 4.21 -6.06 4.19
C LYS A 113 5.32 -5.77 3.17
N GLY A 114 6.23 -4.87 3.54
CA GLY A 114 7.47 -4.63 2.78
C GLY A 114 8.48 -5.76 2.90
N GLY A 115 9.43 -5.82 1.96
CA GLY A 115 10.55 -6.76 1.99
C GLY A 115 10.21 -8.21 1.61
N VAL A 116 9.07 -8.47 0.95
CA VAL A 116 8.73 -9.81 0.45
C VAL A 116 9.15 -10.05 -1.00
N GLY A 117 9.81 -9.09 -1.64
CA GLY A 117 10.21 -9.16 -3.05
C GLY A 117 9.09 -8.87 -4.05
N LYS A 118 8.05 -8.12 -3.65
CA LYS A 118 6.90 -7.74 -4.47
C LYS A 118 7.33 -7.12 -5.81
N SER A 119 8.20 -6.12 -5.78
CA SER A 119 8.65 -5.38 -6.97
C SER A 119 9.50 -6.24 -7.90
N THR A 120 10.34 -7.12 -7.35
CA THR A 120 11.09 -8.13 -8.12
C THR A 120 10.12 -9.08 -8.83
N VAL A 121 9.06 -9.54 -8.16
CA VAL A 121 8.02 -10.37 -8.78
C VAL A 121 7.27 -9.61 -9.86
N ALA A 122 6.91 -8.34 -9.63
CA ALA A 122 6.21 -7.50 -10.61
C ALA A 122 7.04 -7.30 -11.89
N ALA A 123 8.35 -6.99 -11.74
CA ALA A 123 9.27 -6.82 -12.87
C ALA A 123 9.42 -8.11 -13.68
N ASN A 124 9.65 -9.25 -12.99
CA ASN A 124 9.82 -10.54 -13.66
C ASN A 124 8.53 -11.05 -14.31
N LEU A 125 7.36 -10.78 -13.72
CA LEU A 125 6.06 -11.06 -14.34
C LEU A 125 5.90 -10.27 -15.64
N ALA A 126 6.21 -8.97 -15.63
CA ALA A 126 6.16 -8.12 -16.82
C ALA A 126 7.10 -8.63 -17.92
N LEU A 127 8.35 -8.95 -17.56
CA LEU A 127 9.34 -9.52 -18.49
C LEU A 127 8.91 -10.87 -19.05
N SER A 128 8.31 -11.72 -18.22
CA SER A 128 7.80 -13.04 -18.65
C SER A 128 6.65 -12.92 -19.64
N LEU A 129 5.71 -11.99 -19.42
CA LEU A 129 4.63 -11.68 -20.37
C LEU A 129 5.18 -11.12 -21.66
N LYS A 130 6.17 -10.20 -21.59
CA LYS A 130 6.88 -9.68 -22.76
C LYS A 130 7.57 -10.79 -23.55
N GLY A 131 8.23 -11.73 -22.86
CA GLY A 131 8.87 -12.91 -23.49
C GLY A 131 7.89 -13.83 -24.22
N LYS A 132 6.60 -13.78 -23.87
CA LYS A 132 5.50 -14.48 -24.54
C LYS A 132 4.92 -13.70 -25.74
N GLY A 133 5.44 -12.51 -26.04
CA GLY A 133 5.06 -11.70 -27.20
C GLY A 133 3.97 -10.65 -26.91
N PHE A 134 3.58 -10.45 -25.66
CA PHE A 134 2.62 -9.39 -25.30
C PHE A 134 3.28 -8.01 -25.23
N SER A 135 2.51 -6.96 -25.50
CA SER A 135 2.90 -5.57 -25.21
C SER A 135 2.59 -5.28 -23.74
N VAL A 136 3.63 -4.92 -22.97
CA VAL A 136 3.52 -4.84 -21.50
C VAL A 136 4.05 -3.52 -20.98
N GLY A 137 3.26 -2.90 -20.09
CA GLY A 137 3.66 -1.78 -19.24
C GLY A 137 3.90 -2.23 -17.79
N LEU A 138 4.80 -1.55 -17.11
CA LEU A 138 5.09 -1.74 -15.69
C LEU A 138 5.07 -0.39 -14.99
N LEU A 139 4.21 -0.25 -13.98
CA LEU A 139 4.01 0.98 -13.22
C LEU A 139 4.29 0.75 -11.74
N ASP A 140 5.33 1.41 -11.23
CA ASP A 140 5.69 1.44 -9.81
C ASP A 140 4.91 2.56 -9.11
N LEU A 141 4.05 2.16 -8.20
CA LEU A 141 3.20 3.01 -7.38
C LEU A 141 3.69 3.12 -5.93
N ASP A 142 4.85 2.57 -5.58
CA ASP A 142 5.44 2.71 -4.26
C ASP A 142 6.11 4.09 -4.11
N ILE A 143 5.32 5.04 -3.64
CA ILE A 143 5.76 6.43 -3.47
C ILE A 143 6.81 6.58 -2.37
N TYR A 144 6.77 5.71 -1.37
CA TYR A 144 7.65 5.78 -0.21
C TYR A 144 9.00 5.11 -0.40
N GLY A 145 9.08 4.16 -1.32
CA GLY A 145 10.30 3.41 -1.61
C GLY A 145 10.26 2.84 -3.02
N PRO A 146 10.25 3.70 -4.06
CA PRO A 146 10.21 3.21 -5.44
C PRO A 146 11.47 2.40 -5.73
N SER A 147 11.30 1.12 -5.99
CA SER A 147 12.41 0.17 -6.14
C SER A 147 12.68 -0.23 -7.58
N LEU A 148 11.71 -0.08 -8.50
CA LEU A 148 11.89 -0.47 -9.89
C LEU A 148 13.02 0.27 -10.62
N PRO A 149 13.29 1.57 -10.39
CA PRO A 149 14.45 2.23 -10.98
C PRO A 149 15.78 1.54 -10.62
N ILE A 150 15.91 1.09 -9.37
CA ILE A 150 17.11 0.39 -8.88
C ILE A 150 17.18 -1.02 -9.48
N ILE A 151 16.10 -1.81 -9.33
CA ILE A 151 16.01 -3.20 -9.83
C ILE A 151 16.31 -3.29 -11.33
N LEU A 152 15.90 -2.28 -12.10
CA LEU A 152 16.06 -2.28 -13.56
C LEU A 152 17.25 -1.44 -14.04
N GLY A 153 18.04 -0.84 -13.14
CA GLY A 153 19.21 -0.02 -13.48
C GLY A 153 18.86 1.25 -14.27
N ILE A 154 17.65 1.83 -14.08
CA ILE A 154 17.18 2.97 -14.85
C ILE A 154 17.41 4.27 -14.07
N ASN A 155 18.21 5.18 -14.65
CA ASN A 155 18.51 6.49 -14.06
C ASN A 155 17.98 7.65 -14.91
N GLU A 156 17.16 7.37 -15.91
CA GLU A 156 16.63 8.35 -16.85
C GLU A 156 15.33 8.96 -16.32
N GLN A 157 15.05 10.20 -16.74
CA GLN A 157 13.76 10.84 -16.48
C GLN A 157 12.83 10.65 -17.68
N PRO A 158 11.52 10.40 -17.44
CA PRO A 158 10.56 10.27 -18.52
C PRO A 158 10.43 11.58 -19.31
N PRO A 159 10.50 11.54 -20.64
CA PRO A 159 10.28 12.72 -21.45
C PRO A 159 8.82 13.15 -21.39
N LEU A 160 8.59 14.43 -21.73
CA LEU A 160 7.27 15.03 -21.77
C LEU A 160 6.83 15.28 -23.22
N THR A 161 5.54 15.07 -23.47
CA THR A 161 4.90 15.54 -24.72
C THR A 161 4.77 17.08 -24.71
N GLN A 162 4.38 17.67 -25.86
CA GLN A 162 4.07 19.11 -25.95
C GLN A 162 2.96 19.52 -24.96
N ASP A 163 2.00 18.63 -24.70
CA ASP A 163 0.88 18.83 -23.76
C ASP A 163 1.26 18.46 -22.30
N ARG A 164 2.56 18.31 -22.01
CA ARG A 164 3.09 17.98 -20.68
C ARG A 164 2.65 16.62 -20.12
N LYS A 165 2.28 15.67 -20.97
CA LYS A 165 2.06 14.29 -20.57
C LYS A 165 3.38 13.54 -20.48
N LEU A 166 3.46 12.54 -19.59
CA LEU A 166 4.63 11.71 -19.38
C LEU A 166 4.69 10.59 -20.44
N ILE A 167 5.85 10.42 -21.05
CA ILE A 167 6.10 9.30 -21.95
C ILE A 167 6.83 8.23 -21.15
N PRO A 168 6.29 6.99 -21.02
CA PRO A 168 6.96 5.92 -20.30
C PRO A 168 8.32 5.59 -20.96
N LEU A 169 9.30 5.21 -20.13
CA LEU A 169 10.61 4.79 -20.61
C LEU A 169 10.52 3.40 -21.25
N ASP A 170 11.17 3.22 -22.40
CA ASP A 170 11.31 1.92 -23.02
C ASP A 170 12.58 1.25 -22.51
N HIS A 171 12.43 0.18 -21.72
CA HIS A 171 13.55 -0.60 -21.20
C HIS A 171 13.26 -2.09 -21.25
N MET A 172 14.19 -2.89 -21.78
CA MET A 172 14.00 -4.32 -22.01
C MET A 172 12.74 -4.66 -22.83
N GLY A 173 12.23 -3.71 -23.64
CA GLY A 173 10.99 -3.84 -24.40
C GLY A 173 9.70 -3.75 -23.56
N LEU A 174 9.81 -3.28 -22.33
CA LEU A 174 8.69 -2.87 -21.48
C LEU A 174 8.53 -1.35 -21.52
N LYS A 175 7.30 -0.86 -21.39
CA LYS A 175 7.04 0.55 -21.08
C LYS A 175 6.99 0.73 -19.57
N ILE A 176 7.92 1.51 -19.01
CA ILE A 176 8.11 1.60 -17.56
C ILE A 176 7.86 3.02 -17.08
N MET A 177 7.13 3.11 -15.98
CA MET A 177 6.95 4.35 -15.24
C MET A 177 7.06 4.09 -13.74
N SER A 178 7.70 5.00 -13.02
CA SER A 178 7.86 4.95 -11.57
C SER A 178 7.77 6.33 -10.96
N PHE A 179 7.24 6.42 -9.76
CA PHE A 179 7.34 7.63 -8.94
C PHE A 179 8.79 8.04 -8.69
N GLY A 180 9.72 7.07 -8.65
CA GLY A 180 11.15 7.30 -8.49
C GLY A 180 11.77 8.15 -9.60
N PHE A 181 11.25 8.09 -10.81
CA PHE A 181 11.74 8.89 -11.93
C PHE A 181 11.42 10.38 -11.79
N ILE A 182 10.36 10.73 -11.04
CA ILE A 182 9.88 12.11 -10.89
C ILE A 182 10.36 12.74 -9.59
N SER A 183 10.33 11.98 -8.49
CA SER A 183 10.72 12.48 -7.17
C SER A 183 12.24 12.71 -7.04
N GLY A 184 13.03 12.05 -7.87
CA GLY A 184 14.49 11.98 -7.72
C GLY A 184 14.88 11.29 -6.40
N ASN A 185 15.82 10.39 -6.43
CA ASN A 185 16.26 9.61 -5.25
C ASN A 185 16.86 10.46 -4.11
N GLN A 186 16.89 11.79 -4.20
CA GLN A 186 17.70 12.64 -3.33
C GLN A 186 16.91 13.55 -2.37
N THR A 187 15.60 13.67 -2.50
CA THR A 187 14.85 14.59 -1.62
C THR A 187 13.73 13.85 -0.90
N PRO A 188 13.76 13.76 0.44
CA PRO A 188 12.64 13.21 1.19
C PRO A 188 11.44 14.15 1.07
N VAL A 189 10.50 13.82 0.20
CA VAL A 189 9.24 14.54 0.08
C VAL A 189 8.28 13.99 1.12
N ILE A 190 7.77 14.84 2.01
CA ILE A 190 6.76 14.43 2.99
C ILE A 190 5.42 14.30 2.27
N TRP A 191 5.11 13.10 1.85
CA TRP A 191 3.85 12.78 1.18
C TRP A 191 2.70 12.65 2.19
N ARG A 192 1.70 13.52 2.07
CA ARG A 192 0.46 13.39 2.84
C ARG A 192 -0.61 12.72 1.98
N GLY A 193 -1.49 11.90 2.60
CA GLY A 193 -2.49 11.10 1.88
C GLY A 193 -3.25 11.78 0.74
N PRO A 194 -3.80 13.02 0.91
CA PRO A 194 -4.49 13.72 -0.18
C PRO A 194 -3.59 14.09 -1.37
N LEU A 195 -2.29 14.36 -1.11
CA LEU A 195 -1.33 14.66 -2.16
C LEU A 195 -0.97 13.40 -2.95
N VAL A 196 -0.77 12.29 -2.25
CA VAL A 196 -0.54 10.96 -2.84
C VAL A 196 -1.68 10.61 -3.80
N ALA A 197 -2.93 10.72 -3.35
CA ALA A 197 -4.10 10.40 -4.15
C ALA A 197 -4.19 11.26 -5.43
N ARG A 198 -3.89 12.55 -5.34
CA ARG A 198 -3.88 13.46 -6.50
C ARG A 198 -2.77 13.09 -7.49
N MET A 199 -1.56 12.86 -7.00
CA MET A 199 -0.42 12.52 -7.86
C MET A 199 -0.62 11.18 -8.55
N THR A 200 -1.17 10.20 -7.85
CA THR A 200 -1.49 8.90 -8.46
C THR A 200 -2.53 9.06 -9.56
N GLU A 201 -3.58 9.86 -9.34
CA GLU A 201 -4.56 10.14 -10.37
C GLU A 201 -3.93 10.81 -11.59
N GLN A 202 -3.01 11.75 -11.35
CA GLN A 202 -2.24 12.39 -12.40
C GLN A 202 -1.38 11.36 -13.16
N PHE A 203 -0.73 10.43 -12.47
CA PHE A 203 0.03 9.35 -13.09
C PHE A 203 -0.81 8.47 -14.01
N PHE A 204 -2.06 8.20 -13.65
CA PHE A 204 -2.93 7.42 -14.52
C PHE A 204 -3.44 8.19 -15.72
N ARG A 205 -3.64 9.52 -15.61
CA ARG A 205 -4.16 10.35 -16.69
C ARG A 205 -3.09 10.89 -17.63
N ASP A 206 -1.92 11.18 -17.08
CA ASP A 206 -0.88 11.94 -17.78
C ASP A 206 0.23 11.07 -18.37
N VAL A 207 0.18 9.74 -18.17
CA VAL A 207 1.12 8.81 -18.83
C VAL A 207 0.54 8.31 -20.15
N VAL A 208 1.28 8.51 -21.23
CA VAL A 208 0.90 8.08 -22.58
C VAL A 208 1.38 6.63 -22.81
N TRP A 209 0.60 5.66 -22.32
CA TRP A 209 0.94 4.24 -22.44
C TRP A 209 0.87 3.73 -23.88
N GLY A 210 -0.05 4.26 -24.71
CA GLY A 210 -0.44 3.70 -25.99
C GLY A 210 -1.15 2.35 -25.84
N GLU A 211 -1.06 1.50 -26.87
CA GLU A 211 -1.70 0.18 -26.85
C GLU A 211 -0.87 -0.82 -26.06
N LEU A 212 -1.45 -1.41 -25.01
CA LEU A 212 -0.86 -2.45 -24.18
C LEU A 212 -1.81 -3.64 -24.02
N ASP A 213 -1.26 -4.85 -24.06
CA ASP A 213 -2.00 -6.05 -23.66
C ASP A 213 -2.14 -6.12 -22.15
N TYR A 214 -1.06 -5.80 -21.41
CA TYR A 214 -1.01 -5.82 -19.95
C TYR A 214 -0.35 -4.58 -19.39
N LEU A 215 -0.92 -4.04 -18.31
CA LEU A 215 -0.26 -3.10 -17.41
C LEU A 215 -0.11 -3.76 -16.05
N ILE A 216 1.11 -3.98 -15.61
CA ILE A 216 1.43 -4.52 -14.29
C ILE A 216 1.63 -3.35 -13.33
N LEU A 217 0.85 -3.34 -12.26
CA LEU A 217 0.94 -2.33 -11.19
C LEU A 217 1.71 -2.92 -10.01
N ASP A 218 2.85 -2.36 -9.70
CA ASP A 218 3.58 -2.62 -8.46
C ASP A 218 3.02 -1.72 -7.36
N LEU A 219 2.12 -2.24 -6.52
CA LEU A 219 1.44 -1.47 -5.50
C LEU A 219 2.34 -1.20 -4.28
N PRO A 220 2.14 -0.12 -3.52
CA PRO A 220 2.84 0.07 -2.25
C PRO A 220 2.57 -1.09 -1.30
N PRO A 221 3.49 -1.43 -0.38
CA PRO A 221 3.28 -2.52 0.58
C PRO A 221 2.22 -2.16 1.63
N GLY A 222 1.61 -3.18 2.22
CA GLY A 222 0.59 -3.02 3.26
C GLY A 222 -0.83 -3.08 2.74
N THR A 223 -1.78 -2.64 3.56
CA THR A 223 -3.24 -2.69 3.30
C THR A 223 -3.91 -1.38 3.72
N GLY A 224 -3.14 -0.29 3.70
CA GLY A 224 -3.58 1.02 4.16
C GLY A 224 -4.41 1.81 3.15
N ASP A 225 -4.79 3.02 3.56
CA ASP A 225 -5.67 3.91 2.79
C ASP A 225 -5.12 4.26 1.40
N VAL A 226 -3.80 4.32 1.23
CA VAL A 226 -3.16 4.60 -0.05
C VAL A 226 -3.47 3.50 -1.05
N GLN A 227 -3.21 2.24 -0.67
CA GLN A 227 -3.46 1.09 -1.53
C GLN A 227 -4.96 0.95 -1.86
N LEU A 228 -5.84 1.15 -0.87
CA LEU A 228 -7.28 1.16 -1.07
C LEU A 228 -7.72 2.25 -2.06
N THR A 229 -7.20 3.46 -1.90
CA THR A 229 -7.52 4.59 -2.80
C THR A 229 -7.08 4.31 -4.24
N LEU A 230 -5.89 3.72 -4.42
CA LEU A 230 -5.36 3.33 -5.72
C LEU A 230 -6.27 2.31 -6.42
N THR A 231 -6.64 1.26 -5.70
CA THR A 231 -7.47 0.17 -6.24
C THR A 231 -8.91 0.59 -6.52
N GLN A 232 -9.42 1.63 -5.85
CA GLN A 232 -10.75 2.18 -6.13
C GLN A 232 -10.81 3.06 -7.38
N LYS A 233 -9.69 3.66 -7.79
CA LYS A 233 -9.64 4.60 -8.92
C LYS A 233 -9.41 3.93 -10.26
N LEU A 234 -8.91 2.71 -10.28
CA LEU A 234 -8.65 1.92 -11.48
C LEU A 234 -9.53 0.68 -11.54
N LYS A 235 -10.01 0.38 -12.73
CA LYS A 235 -10.62 -0.92 -13.00
C LYS A 235 -9.50 -1.96 -13.12
N ILE A 236 -9.11 -2.58 -12.00
CA ILE A 236 -8.11 -3.63 -11.95
C ILE A 236 -8.80 -4.97 -12.25
N ASP A 237 -8.30 -5.70 -13.25
CA ASP A 237 -8.88 -6.98 -13.68
C ASP A 237 -8.55 -8.11 -12.71
N GLY A 238 -7.44 -7.99 -11.98
CA GLY A 238 -7.09 -8.94 -10.93
C GLY A 238 -5.85 -8.56 -10.14
N ALA A 239 -5.69 -9.17 -8.97
CA ALA A 239 -4.56 -8.95 -8.09
C ALA A 239 -3.80 -10.26 -7.81
N ILE A 240 -2.47 -10.18 -7.82
CA ILE A 240 -1.56 -11.25 -7.37
C ILE A 240 -0.99 -10.82 -6.02
N ILE A 241 -1.07 -11.71 -5.03
CA ILE A 241 -0.55 -11.44 -3.69
C ILE A 241 0.80 -12.14 -3.53
N VAL A 242 1.84 -11.37 -3.25
CA VAL A 242 3.19 -11.87 -2.96
C VAL A 242 3.38 -11.96 -1.45
N THR A 243 3.85 -13.10 -0.99
CA THR A 243 4.16 -13.36 0.42
C THR A 243 5.47 -14.14 0.59
N THR A 244 5.88 -14.35 1.83
CA THR A 244 6.96 -15.28 2.20
C THR A 244 6.40 -16.33 3.15
N PRO A 245 7.08 -17.47 3.39
CA PRO A 245 6.58 -18.54 4.27
C PRO A 245 6.42 -18.16 5.74
N GLN A 246 6.84 -16.95 6.14
CA GLN A 246 6.79 -16.49 7.52
C GLN A 246 5.35 -16.24 7.99
N ASP A 247 4.97 -16.70 9.18
CA ASP A 247 3.62 -16.50 9.75
C ASP A 247 3.16 -15.05 9.77
N ILE A 248 4.07 -14.12 10.06
CA ILE A 248 3.75 -12.69 10.09
C ILE A 248 3.37 -12.16 8.70
N ALA A 249 4.01 -12.66 7.63
CA ALA A 249 3.66 -12.30 6.26
C ALA A 249 2.28 -12.86 5.87
N LEU A 250 1.96 -14.06 6.32
CA LEU A 250 0.69 -14.73 6.03
C LEU A 250 -0.50 -14.00 6.69
N ALA A 251 -0.33 -13.48 7.91
CA ALA A 251 -1.36 -12.65 8.55
C ALA A 251 -1.70 -11.40 7.71
N ASP A 252 -0.71 -10.83 7.04
CA ASP A 252 -0.91 -9.66 6.21
C ASP A 252 -1.50 -9.99 4.82
N VAL A 253 -1.29 -11.20 4.30
CA VAL A 253 -1.98 -11.72 3.09
C VAL A 253 -3.49 -11.67 3.27
N ARG A 254 -3.99 -12.06 4.46
CA ARG A 254 -5.42 -12.04 4.79
C ARG A 254 -6.01 -10.64 4.68
N LYS A 255 -5.33 -9.66 5.27
CA LYS A 255 -5.75 -8.25 5.20
C LYS A 255 -5.75 -7.73 3.76
N GLY A 256 -4.73 -8.10 2.96
CA GLY A 256 -4.64 -7.75 1.54
C GLY A 256 -5.79 -8.33 0.73
N ALA A 257 -6.09 -9.60 0.90
CA ALA A 257 -7.21 -10.25 0.21
C ALA A 257 -8.56 -9.64 0.60
N ASP A 258 -8.77 -9.33 1.88
CA ASP A 258 -9.99 -8.67 2.36
C ASP A 258 -10.13 -7.26 1.78
N MET A 259 -9.02 -6.54 1.57
CA MET A 259 -9.02 -5.23 0.90
C MET A 259 -9.46 -5.36 -0.55
N PHE A 260 -8.89 -6.29 -1.33
CA PHE A 260 -9.27 -6.51 -2.73
C PHE A 260 -10.73 -6.93 -2.86
N LYS A 261 -11.23 -7.76 -1.94
CA LYS A 261 -12.63 -8.13 -1.88
C LYS A 261 -13.56 -6.92 -1.68
N LYS A 262 -13.17 -5.96 -0.83
CA LYS A 262 -13.94 -4.72 -0.60
C LYS A 262 -14.03 -3.82 -1.82
N VAL A 263 -13.04 -3.86 -2.69
CA VAL A 263 -13.01 -3.07 -3.94
C VAL A 263 -13.44 -3.88 -5.17
N HIS A 264 -14.00 -5.07 -4.94
CA HIS A 264 -14.48 -5.98 -5.99
C HIS A 264 -13.40 -6.37 -7.03
N THR A 265 -12.14 -6.38 -6.64
CA THR A 265 -11.03 -6.86 -7.47
C THR A 265 -10.77 -8.34 -7.16
N PRO A 266 -10.83 -9.24 -8.14
CA PRO A 266 -10.56 -10.65 -7.91
C PRO A 266 -9.09 -10.88 -7.58
N VAL A 267 -8.81 -11.74 -6.60
CA VAL A 267 -7.46 -12.24 -6.35
C VAL A 267 -7.21 -13.40 -7.31
N LEU A 268 -6.22 -13.26 -8.20
CA LEU A 268 -5.87 -14.27 -9.21
C LEU A 268 -5.08 -15.42 -8.61
N GLY A 269 -4.34 -15.18 -7.56
CA GLY A 269 -3.57 -16.18 -6.85
C GLY A 269 -2.52 -15.61 -5.92
N VAL A 270 -1.76 -16.50 -5.30
CA VAL A 270 -0.69 -16.21 -4.35
C VAL A 270 0.64 -16.67 -4.94
N ILE A 271 1.70 -15.88 -4.79
CA ILE A 271 3.08 -16.27 -5.04
C ILE A 271 3.81 -16.29 -3.70
N GLU A 272 4.40 -17.43 -3.34
CA GLU A 272 5.29 -17.57 -2.19
C GLU A 272 6.72 -17.32 -2.65
N ASN A 273 7.28 -16.17 -2.27
CA ASN A 273 8.68 -15.84 -2.52
C ASN A 273 9.56 -16.23 -1.33
N MET A 274 10.84 -16.40 -1.55
CA MET A 274 11.82 -16.85 -0.54
C MET A 274 11.42 -18.21 0.08
N SER A 275 10.91 -19.12 -0.77
CA SER A 275 10.33 -20.40 -0.34
C SER A 275 11.37 -21.50 -0.06
N GLY A 276 12.57 -21.14 0.32
CA GLY A 276 13.70 -22.00 0.63
C GLY A 276 14.94 -21.61 -0.17
N LEU A 277 16.10 -22.06 0.29
CA LEU A 277 17.38 -21.92 -0.39
C LEU A 277 17.74 -23.26 -1.03
N PHE A 278 18.05 -23.28 -2.32
CA PHE A 278 18.61 -24.43 -2.99
C PHE A 278 20.12 -24.29 -3.07
N LEU A 279 20.81 -25.31 -2.58
CA LEU A 279 22.26 -25.45 -2.68
C LEU A 279 22.55 -26.62 -3.63
N GLU A 280 23.23 -26.33 -4.72
CA GLU A 280 23.65 -27.33 -5.68
C GLU A 280 25.15 -27.53 -5.55
N GLY A 281 25.60 -28.77 -5.72
CA GLY A 281 27.02 -29.09 -5.68
C GLY A 281 27.33 -30.35 -6.44
N GLN A 282 28.63 -30.64 -6.58
CA GLN A 282 29.12 -31.84 -7.21
C GLN A 282 30.23 -32.46 -6.36
N VAL A 283 30.19 -33.75 -6.20
CA VAL A 283 31.22 -34.54 -5.51
C VAL A 283 31.82 -35.56 -6.45
N ASP A 284 33.06 -35.97 -6.19
CA ASP A 284 33.69 -37.05 -6.92
C ASP A 284 32.93 -38.35 -6.74
N ASN A 285 32.84 -39.14 -7.82
CA ASN A 285 32.12 -40.41 -7.83
C ASN A 285 32.49 -41.31 -6.65
N GLY A 286 31.46 -41.78 -5.94
CA GLY A 286 31.58 -42.65 -4.80
C GLY A 286 31.69 -41.98 -3.42
N ASN A 287 31.76 -40.65 -3.37
CA ASN A 287 31.68 -39.92 -2.12
C ASN A 287 30.24 -39.69 -1.69
N LYS A 288 29.98 -39.81 -0.39
CA LYS A 288 28.71 -39.52 0.22
C LYS A 288 28.68 -38.10 0.76
N VAL A 289 27.58 -37.42 0.55
CA VAL A 289 27.29 -36.11 1.15
C VAL A 289 26.34 -36.30 2.31
N SER A 290 26.65 -35.78 3.47
CA SER A 290 25.73 -35.73 4.59
C SER A 290 25.66 -34.30 5.17
N ILE A 291 24.46 -33.85 5.51
CA ILE A 291 24.22 -32.57 6.17
C ILE A 291 23.46 -32.87 7.46
N GLU A 292 24.01 -32.38 8.58
CA GLU A 292 23.46 -32.64 9.93
C GLU A 292 23.18 -34.14 10.20
N GLY A 293 24.02 -35.01 9.61
CA GLY A 293 23.90 -36.45 9.76
C GLY A 293 22.85 -37.16 8.85
N GLN A 294 22.20 -36.42 7.98
CA GLN A 294 21.31 -36.97 6.95
C GLN A 294 22.07 -37.19 5.64
N GLU A 295 21.99 -38.37 5.06
CA GLU A 295 22.56 -38.63 3.74
C GLU A 295 21.76 -37.84 2.67
N VAL A 296 22.48 -37.21 1.76
CA VAL A 296 21.93 -36.49 0.59
C VAL A 296 22.04 -37.40 -0.61
N ASP A 297 20.96 -37.48 -1.38
CA ASP A 297 20.95 -38.23 -2.64
C ASP A 297 21.89 -37.54 -3.65
N VAL A 298 22.81 -38.31 -4.20
CA VAL A 298 23.78 -37.91 -5.22
C VAL A 298 23.47 -38.68 -6.49
N ASP A 299 23.35 -37.99 -7.62
CA ASP A 299 23.08 -38.63 -8.91
C ASP A 299 24.31 -39.36 -9.46
N SER A 300 24.15 -40.04 -10.62
CA SER A 300 25.23 -40.76 -11.29
C SER A 300 26.42 -39.93 -11.71
N ASP A 301 26.23 -38.62 -11.85
CA ASP A 301 27.24 -37.64 -12.22
C ASP A 301 27.91 -36.96 -11.04
N GLY A 302 27.55 -37.39 -9.83
CA GLY A 302 28.04 -36.84 -8.57
C GLY A 302 27.36 -35.52 -8.16
N ARG A 303 26.26 -35.14 -8.81
CA ARG A 303 25.54 -33.89 -8.50
C ARG A 303 24.52 -34.12 -7.40
N PHE A 304 24.35 -33.11 -6.58
CA PHE A 304 23.33 -33.09 -5.54
C PHE A 304 22.67 -31.71 -5.47
N ALA A 305 21.41 -31.70 -5.03
CA ALA A 305 20.68 -30.49 -4.72
C ALA A 305 20.03 -30.62 -3.33
N ILE A 306 20.21 -29.62 -2.51
CA ILE A 306 19.67 -29.56 -1.14
C ILE A 306 18.80 -28.36 -1.01
N ARG A 307 17.60 -28.55 -0.47
CA ARG A 307 16.73 -27.47 -0.07
C ARG A 307 16.89 -27.21 1.43
N VAL A 308 17.25 -25.98 1.77
CA VAL A 308 17.29 -25.48 3.15
C VAL A 308 16.11 -24.57 3.39
N ASP A 309 15.20 -24.96 4.26
CA ASP A 309 14.04 -24.13 4.63
C ASP A 309 14.47 -23.09 5.67
N LEU A 310 14.94 -21.92 5.19
CA LEU A 310 15.36 -20.80 6.06
C LEU A 310 14.20 -20.19 6.84
N PHE A 311 12.98 -20.36 6.32
CA PHE A 311 11.72 -19.98 6.95
C PHE A 311 10.84 -21.24 7.05
N LYS A 312 9.62 -21.09 7.58
CA LYS A 312 8.63 -22.15 7.50
C LYS A 312 8.31 -22.50 6.04
N ARG A 313 7.70 -23.65 5.79
CA ARG A 313 7.36 -24.13 4.45
C ARG A 313 5.84 -24.13 4.24
N GLY A 314 5.40 -23.83 3.01
CA GLY A 314 4.02 -24.03 2.55
C GLY A 314 3.01 -23.03 3.10
N GLY A 315 3.45 -21.90 3.63
CA GLY A 315 2.56 -20.86 4.11
C GLY A 315 1.72 -20.24 3.00
N GLY A 316 2.32 -20.00 1.85
CA GLY A 316 1.60 -19.50 0.66
C GLY A 316 0.54 -20.49 0.17
N LYS A 317 0.83 -21.78 0.23
CA LYS A 317 -0.14 -22.83 -0.10
C LYS A 317 -1.33 -22.81 0.85
N LEU A 318 -1.10 -22.76 2.15
CA LEU A 318 -2.17 -22.67 3.14
C LEU A 318 -3.06 -21.46 2.93
N GLU A 319 -2.46 -20.30 2.64
CA GLU A 319 -3.25 -19.08 2.39
C GLU A 319 -3.97 -19.12 1.04
N SER A 320 -3.39 -19.70 -0.01
CA SER A 320 -4.07 -19.89 -1.29
C SER A 320 -5.31 -20.79 -1.15
N GLU A 321 -5.21 -21.90 -0.41
CA GLU A 321 -6.33 -22.77 -0.10
C GLU A 321 -7.41 -22.05 0.71
N ARG A 322 -7.02 -21.30 1.75
CA ARG A 322 -7.94 -20.50 2.57
C ARG A 322 -8.70 -19.45 1.76
N LEU A 323 -8.01 -18.79 0.81
CA LEU A 323 -8.60 -17.79 -0.07
C LEU A 323 -9.39 -18.41 -1.23
N ASN A 324 -9.30 -19.72 -1.42
CA ASN A 324 -9.84 -20.44 -2.56
C ASN A 324 -9.33 -19.88 -3.90
N VAL A 325 -8.02 -19.63 -3.96
CA VAL A 325 -7.31 -19.17 -5.16
C VAL A 325 -6.08 -20.04 -5.41
N PRO A 326 -5.54 -20.11 -6.63
CA PRO A 326 -4.36 -20.91 -6.90
C PRO A 326 -3.09 -20.37 -6.21
N LEU A 327 -2.21 -21.28 -5.78
CA LEU A 327 -0.79 -20.98 -5.60
C LEU A 327 -0.16 -20.91 -6.99
N LEU A 328 0.20 -19.70 -7.44
CA LEU A 328 0.76 -19.47 -8.78
C LEU A 328 2.20 -19.93 -8.90
N GLY A 329 2.94 -19.96 -7.80
CA GLY A 329 4.30 -20.44 -7.76
C GLY A 329 4.98 -20.24 -6.42
N GLU A 330 6.08 -20.99 -6.23
CA GLU A 330 7.04 -20.82 -5.15
C GLU A 330 8.37 -20.40 -5.77
N ILE A 331 8.93 -19.28 -5.31
CA ILE A 331 10.19 -18.73 -5.80
C ILE A 331 11.23 -18.94 -4.70
N PRO A 332 12.28 -19.72 -4.94
CA PRO A 332 13.34 -19.92 -3.97
C PRO A 332 14.21 -18.68 -3.78
N ILE A 333 15.02 -18.68 -2.73
CA ILE A 333 16.15 -17.77 -2.61
C ILE A 333 17.24 -18.32 -3.55
N ALA A 334 17.68 -17.49 -4.50
CA ALA A 334 18.75 -17.82 -5.42
C ALA A 334 19.71 -16.63 -5.50
N GLN A 335 21.00 -16.93 -5.54
CA GLN A 335 22.04 -15.91 -5.58
C GLN A 335 21.94 -15.07 -6.85
N GLU A 336 21.61 -15.71 -7.97
CA GLU A 336 21.46 -15.07 -9.27
C GLU A 336 20.34 -14.02 -9.28
N ILE A 337 19.28 -14.23 -8.51
CA ILE A 337 18.18 -13.24 -8.37
C ILE A 337 18.70 -12.02 -7.60
N VAL A 338 19.48 -12.23 -6.55
CA VAL A 338 20.05 -11.13 -5.76
C VAL A 338 21.02 -10.33 -6.61
N GLU A 339 21.96 -10.99 -7.26
CA GLU A 339 22.97 -10.33 -8.12
C GLU A 339 22.35 -9.57 -9.31
N ALA A 340 21.21 -10.03 -9.83
CA ALA A 340 20.51 -9.39 -10.93
C ALA A 340 19.65 -8.19 -10.51
N THR A 341 19.40 -7.99 -9.21
CA THR A 341 18.49 -6.95 -8.69
C THR A 341 19.18 -5.91 -7.80
N ASP A 342 20.45 -6.14 -7.43
CA ASP A 342 21.32 -5.20 -6.74
C ASP A 342 22.24 -4.44 -7.73
#